data_63adee1c5550d64c5f086d8504587544
#
_entry.id   63adee1c5550d64c5f086d8504587544
#
_cell.length_a   1.000
_cell.length_b   1.000
_cell.length_c   1.000
_cell.angle_alpha   90.00
_cell.angle_beta   90.00
_cell.angle_gamma   90.00
#
_symmetry.space_group_name_H-M   'P 1'
#
loop_
_entity.id
_entity.type
_entity.pdbx_description
1 polymer ?
#
loop_
_entity_poly.entity_id
_entity_poly.type
_entity_poly.pdbx_seq_one_letter_code
_entity_poly.pdbx_strand_id
1 'polypeptide(L)'
;MEITEEIIRVAARGDGVTANGRYVALAAPGDSVDPSGGLIHGPHHVPPPCQHFPLCGGCQLQHLDEDSLRLFIAERVAHALATQQVEIGEVMPVHLSPLKTRRRIAVRSAWAGKQFQLGFSTEKSHRIIDVRQCDVMAPELFALLGPMRALLEPRLNRARQVQIKLAMVDQGVEVLIENWIANDLDTHELLSDFAKKHNLARLSLDEGYGPVPFYEPEPVTVTLGGVAVGYQPYGFLQATVDGEAALVNAVKQIVGSDTIIADLFAGSGTFALSIGAGRKIYAGEADLQASLALKAAAGRSGRTIFAEHRDLFRRPLTPEELNKFQTVVLDPPRAGAKEQVAQLAASNVANIAYVSCNPASFARDAKTLVSAGYRLQRIWPVGQFRWSTHIELVGHFSR
;
A
#
# COMPACT_ATOMS: atom_id res chain seq x y z
N MET A 1 4.98 48.08 -0.93
CA MET A 1 5.03 46.88 -0.07
C MET A 1 4.87 45.69 -1.02
N GLU A 2 5.96 44.98 -1.25
CA GLU A 2 5.93 43.76 -2.04
C GLU A 2 5.21 42.69 -1.22
N ILE A 3 4.11 42.17 -1.77
CA ILE A 3 3.23 41.23 -1.04
C ILE A 3 3.87 39.85 -1.14
N THR A 4 4.27 39.27 0.00
CA THR A 4 4.63 37.85 0.10
C THR A 4 3.35 37.00 -0.04
N GLU A 5 3.44 35.90 -0.81
CA GLU A 5 2.33 34.96 -0.97
C GLU A 5 2.48 33.82 0.03
N GLU A 6 1.51 33.60 0.90
CA GLU A 6 1.51 32.52 1.88
C GLU A 6 1.05 31.18 1.26
N ILE A 7 1.70 30.10 1.63
CA ILE A 7 1.29 28.72 1.32
C ILE A 7 0.20 28.28 2.29
N ILE A 8 -0.99 28.00 1.75
CA ILE A 8 -2.17 27.72 2.58
C ILE A 8 -2.50 26.21 2.67
N ARG A 9 -1.99 25.39 1.75
CA ARG A 9 -2.22 23.93 1.72
C ARG A 9 -1.20 23.23 0.83
N VAL A 10 -1.21 21.89 0.87
CA VAL A 10 -0.40 21.03 -0.01
C VAL A 10 -1.28 20.39 -1.08
N ALA A 11 -0.82 20.43 -2.33
CA ALA A 11 -1.49 19.80 -3.47
C ALA A 11 -1.28 18.29 -3.50
N ALA A 12 -2.06 17.61 -4.34
CA ALA A 12 -2.07 16.16 -4.50
C ALA A 12 -0.70 15.52 -4.80
N ARG A 13 0.22 16.27 -5.38
CA ARG A 13 1.58 15.81 -5.74
C ARG A 13 2.66 16.24 -4.76
N GLY A 14 2.29 16.95 -3.70
CA GLY A 14 3.22 17.40 -2.66
C GLY A 14 3.72 18.83 -2.83
N ASP A 15 3.30 19.56 -3.86
CA ASP A 15 3.62 20.98 -3.99
C ASP A 15 2.75 21.81 -3.04
N GLY A 16 3.32 22.85 -2.41
CA GLY A 16 2.55 23.86 -1.68
C GLY A 16 1.71 24.69 -2.64
N VAL A 17 0.58 25.24 -2.15
CA VAL A 17 -0.32 26.08 -2.96
C VAL A 17 -0.60 27.36 -2.23
N THR A 18 -0.37 28.50 -2.90
CA THR A 18 -0.70 29.84 -2.37
C THR A 18 -2.21 30.12 -2.43
N ALA A 19 -2.65 31.14 -1.73
CA ALA A 19 -4.05 31.60 -1.79
C ALA A 19 -4.52 31.93 -3.23
N ASN A 20 -3.60 32.39 -4.08
CA ASN A 20 -3.86 32.71 -5.49
C ASN A 20 -3.80 31.49 -6.42
N GLY A 21 -3.57 30.28 -5.88
CA GLY A 21 -3.53 29.03 -6.64
C GLY A 21 -2.19 28.72 -7.32
N ARG A 22 -1.11 29.45 -7.01
CA ARG A 22 0.25 29.17 -7.49
C ARG A 22 0.81 27.92 -6.79
N TYR A 23 1.43 27.03 -7.57
CA TYR A 23 2.11 25.83 -7.04
C TYR A 23 3.58 26.15 -6.78
N VAL A 24 4.07 25.75 -5.61
CA VAL A 24 5.45 25.97 -5.15
C VAL A 24 6.03 24.65 -4.68
N ALA A 25 7.08 24.18 -5.35
CA ALA A 25 7.72 22.93 -5.00
C ALA A 25 8.34 22.98 -3.61
N LEU A 26 8.22 21.86 -2.85
CA LEU A 26 8.80 21.70 -1.52
C LEU A 26 8.35 22.76 -0.48
N ALA A 27 7.23 23.39 -0.67
CA ALA A 27 6.70 24.36 0.26
C ALA A 27 5.66 23.74 1.20
N ALA A 28 5.79 24.08 2.49
CA ALA A 28 4.90 23.64 3.57
C ALA A 28 3.82 24.72 3.85
N PRO A 29 2.67 24.36 4.45
CA PRO A 29 1.70 25.35 4.93
C PRO A 29 2.36 26.34 5.90
N GLY A 30 2.06 27.64 5.76
CA GLY A 30 2.69 28.71 6.54
C GLY A 30 4.05 29.19 6.00
N ASP A 31 4.63 28.52 4.98
CA ASP A 31 5.73 29.12 4.22
C ASP A 31 5.22 30.32 3.43
N SER A 32 6.11 31.23 3.05
CA SER A 32 5.79 32.34 2.18
C SER A 32 6.76 32.44 1.02
N VAL A 33 6.27 32.96 -0.12
CA VAL A 33 7.08 33.21 -1.31
C VAL A 33 7.32 34.70 -1.41
N ASP A 34 8.59 35.08 -1.47
CA ASP A 34 8.97 36.49 -1.67
C ASP A 34 8.73 36.91 -3.14
N PRO A 35 8.76 38.23 -3.44
CA PRO A 35 8.55 38.72 -4.80
C PRO A 35 9.57 38.26 -5.83
N SER A 36 10.77 37.83 -5.38
CA SER A 36 11.80 37.25 -6.25
C SER A 36 11.57 35.77 -6.55
N GLY A 37 10.59 35.14 -5.87
CA GLY A 37 10.25 33.72 -5.97
C GLY A 37 11.00 32.83 -4.97
N GLY A 38 11.73 33.42 -4.02
CA GLY A 38 12.41 32.72 -2.93
C GLY A 38 11.41 32.18 -1.91
N LEU A 39 11.66 30.96 -1.40
CA LEU A 39 10.84 30.35 -0.35
C LEU A 39 11.38 30.74 1.02
N ILE A 40 10.51 31.32 1.85
CA ILE A 40 10.76 31.65 3.25
C ILE A 40 10.03 30.62 4.10
N HIS A 41 10.77 29.81 4.87
CA HIS A 41 10.23 28.73 5.66
C HIS A 41 9.40 29.23 6.84
N GLY A 42 8.21 28.68 6.98
CA GLY A 42 7.28 28.91 8.07
C GLY A 42 7.42 27.87 9.19
N PRO A 43 6.49 27.89 10.18
CA PRO A 43 6.60 27.04 11.37
C PRO A 43 6.40 25.54 11.11
N HIS A 44 5.76 25.18 10.01
CA HIS A 44 5.45 23.79 9.64
C HIS A 44 6.47 23.16 8.68
N HIS A 45 7.48 23.94 8.27
CA HIS A 45 8.58 23.46 7.44
C HIS A 45 9.68 22.88 8.32
N VAL A 46 9.97 21.59 8.13
CA VAL A 46 11.00 20.89 8.91
C VAL A 46 12.16 20.42 8.02
N PRO A 47 13.39 20.35 8.54
CA PRO A 47 14.51 19.76 7.79
C PRO A 47 14.23 18.30 7.46
N PRO A 48 14.33 17.90 6.18
CA PRO A 48 14.15 16.50 5.78
C PRO A 48 15.19 15.59 6.44
N PRO A 49 14.80 14.47 7.07
CA PRO A 49 15.76 13.58 7.76
C PRO A 49 16.61 12.75 6.81
N CYS A 50 16.15 12.50 5.58
CA CYS A 50 16.82 11.63 4.61
C CYS A 50 17.69 12.42 3.63
N GLN A 51 18.97 12.06 3.51
CA GLN A 51 19.92 12.70 2.58
C GLN A 51 19.53 12.58 1.09
N HIS A 52 18.64 11.63 0.75
CA HIS A 52 18.21 11.41 -0.63
C HIS A 52 17.00 12.25 -1.02
N PHE A 53 16.35 12.92 -0.07
CA PHE A 53 15.27 13.86 -0.35
C PHE A 53 15.84 15.16 -0.98
N PRO A 54 15.18 15.78 -1.97
CA PRO A 54 13.91 15.43 -2.59
C PRO A 54 14.05 14.53 -3.85
N LEU A 55 15.24 14.03 -4.15
CA LEU A 55 15.52 13.32 -5.41
C LEU A 55 14.94 11.91 -5.45
N CYS A 56 14.85 11.23 -4.30
CA CYS A 56 14.31 9.88 -4.21
C CYS A 56 12.78 9.89 -4.40
N GLY A 57 12.28 9.15 -5.40
CA GLY A 57 10.85 9.06 -5.69
C GLY A 57 9.99 8.33 -4.64
N GLY A 58 10.60 7.83 -3.57
CA GLY A 58 9.87 7.15 -2.48
C GLY A 58 9.17 8.09 -1.51
N CYS A 59 9.63 9.36 -1.41
CA CYS A 59 9.11 10.35 -0.45
C CYS A 59 8.98 11.71 -1.11
N GLN A 60 7.83 12.38 -0.95
CA GLN A 60 7.55 13.71 -1.47
C GLN A 60 7.36 14.77 -0.38
N LEU A 61 7.14 14.35 0.89
CA LEU A 61 6.59 15.21 1.94
C LEU A 61 7.49 15.27 3.19
N GLN A 62 8.81 15.01 3.08
CA GLN A 62 9.70 15.02 4.26
C GLN A 62 9.95 16.42 4.85
N HIS A 63 9.62 17.46 4.11
CA HIS A 63 9.71 18.85 4.55
C HIS A 63 8.50 19.29 5.39
N LEU A 64 7.47 18.46 5.53
CA LEU A 64 6.30 18.73 6.37
C LEU A 64 6.49 18.16 7.77
N ASP A 65 6.06 18.89 8.80
CA ASP A 65 5.90 18.34 10.14
C ASP A 65 4.79 17.28 10.21
N GLU A 66 4.65 16.61 11.34
CA GLU A 66 3.70 15.51 11.48
C GLU A 66 2.24 15.97 11.42
N ASP A 67 1.94 17.15 11.96
CA ASP A 67 0.58 17.71 11.95
C ASP A 67 0.16 18.08 10.53
N SER A 68 1.05 18.69 9.75
CA SER A 68 0.82 18.99 8.33
C SER A 68 0.70 17.74 7.47
N LEU A 69 1.42 16.65 7.80
CA LEU A 69 1.25 15.35 7.13
C LEU A 69 -0.14 14.76 7.40
N ARG A 70 -0.61 14.81 8.66
CA ARG A 70 -1.96 14.35 9.01
C ARG A 70 -3.03 15.18 8.32
N LEU A 71 -2.87 16.49 8.33
CA LEU A 71 -3.78 17.41 7.65
C LEU A 71 -3.83 17.12 6.14
N PHE A 72 -2.67 16.97 5.49
CA PHE A 72 -2.58 16.61 4.07
C PHE A 72 -3.37 15.34 3.75
N ILE A 73 -3.23 14.28 4.57
CA ILE A 73 -3.93 13.00 4.36
C ILE A 73 -5.43 13.19 4.46
N ALA A 74 -5.92 13.90 5.50
CA ALA A 74 -7.34 14.18 5.69
C ALA A 74 -7.92 15.03 4.56
N GLU A 75 -7.25 16.12 4.19
CA GLU A 75 -7.67 17.04 3.14
C GLU A 75 -7.73 16.39 1.76
N ARG A 76 -6.79 15.49 1.46
CA ARG A 76 -6.79 14.73 0.20
C ARG A 76 -8.05 13.90 0.03
N VAL A 77 -8.51 13.26 1.10
CA VAL A 77 -9.76 12.47 1.09
C VAL A 77 -10.97 13.40 1.00
N ALA A 78 -11.02 14.44 1.85
CA ALA A 78 -12.12 15.41 1.86
C ALA A 78 -12.27 16.11 0.51
N HIS A 79 -11.17 16.56 -0.09
CA HIS A 79 -11.19 17.23 -1.40
C HIS A 79 -11.69 16.29 -2.51
N ALA A 80 -11.24 15.03 -2.53
CA ALA A 80 -11.71 14.07 -3.54
C ALA A 80 -13.24 13.85 -3.45
N LEU A 81 -13.79 13.75 -2.24
CA LEU A 81 -15.23 13.61 -2.01
C LEU A 81 -16.02 14.89 -2.36
N ALA A 82 -15.48 16.05 -2.00
CA ALA A 82 -16.09 17.33 -2.34
C ALA A 82 -16.21 17.54 -3.87
N THR A 83 -15.22 17.10 -4.67
CA THR A 83 -15.31 17.15 -6.14
C THR A 83 -16.45 16.29 -6.72
N GLN A 84 -16.88 15.27 -5.99
CA GLN A 84 -18.02 14.41 -6.32
C GLN A 84 -19.30 14.81 -5.60
N GLN A 85 -19.30 15.90 -4.84
CA GLN A 85 -20.45 16.38 -4.04
C GLN A 85 -20.95 15.29 -3.06
N VAL A 86 -20.03 14.54 -2.45
CA VAL A 86 -20.32 13.54 -1.42
C VAL A 86 -20.04 14.16 -0.05
N GLU A 87 -21.06 14.21 0.78
CA GLU A 87 -20.96 14.66 2.17
C GLU A 87 -20.36 13.56 3.05
N ILE A 88 -19.55 13.97 4.02
CA ILE A 88 -18.90 13.10 5.00
C ILE A 88 -19.58 13.34 6.35
N GLY A 89 -20.02 12.28 7.03
CA GLY A 89 -20.54 12.39 8.40
C GLY A 89 -19.42 12.76 9.39
N GLU A 90 -18.42 11.93 9.50
CA GLU A 90 -17.31 12.13 10.44
C GLU A 90 -15.97 11.70 9.82
N VAL A 91 -14.91 12.49 10.01
CA VAL A 91 -13.54 12.10 9.67
C VAL A 91 -12.83 11.71 10.97
N MET A 92 -12.43 10.44 11.04
CA MET A 92 -11.73 9.90 12.20
C MET A 92 -10.27 10.39 12.24
N PRO A 93 -9.61 10.34 13.40
CA PRO A 93 -8.20 10.71 13.50
C PRO A 93 -7.34 9.94 12.50
N VAL A 94 -6.44 10.65 11.83
CA VAL A 94 -5.53 10.07 10.84
C VAL A 94 -4.54 9.14 11.52
N HIS A 95 -4.50 7.88 11.12
CA HIS A 95 -3.40 7.00 11.46
C HIS A 95 -2.20 7.32 10.58
N LEU A 96 -1.02 7.51 11.18
CA LEU A 96 0.23 7.71 10.46
C LEU A 96 1.25 6.69 10.95
N SER A 97 1.72 5.81 10.06
CA SER A 97 2.69 4.77 10.41
C SER A 97 4.01 5.35 10.93
N PRO A 98 4.62 4.73 11.93
CA PRO A 98 5.94 5.13 12.45
C PRO A 98 7.03 5.01 11.39
N LEU A 99 8.18 5.60 11.68
CA LEU A 99 9.40 5.43 10.90
C LEU A 99 9.87 3.97 10.93
N LYS A 100 10.55 3.53 9.87
CA LYS A 100 11.21 2.21 9.78
C LYS A 100 10.26 1.01 9.93
N THR A 101 8.99 1.18 9.51
CA THR A 101 7.98 0.12 9.59
C THR A 101 7.58 -0.45 8.23
N ARG A 102 8.06 0.11 7.12
CA ARG A 102 7.72 -0.39 5.79
C ARG A 102 8.33 -1.76 5.54
N ARG A 103 7.47 -2.78 5.54
CA ARG A 103 7.84 -4.20 5.47
C ARG A 103 7.92 -4.78 4.06
N ARG A 104 7.73 -3.97 3.02
CA ARG A 104 7.72 -4.40 1.62
C ARG A 104 8.25 -3.32 0.71
N ILE A 105 9.27 -3.63 -0.08
CA ILE A 105 9.94 -2.69 -0.99
C ILE A 105 10.30 -3.36 -2.32
N ALA A 106 10.49 -2.53 -3.34
CA ALA A 106 11.12 -2.93 -4.60
C ALA A 106 12.21 -1.91 -4.94
N VAL A 107 13.43 -2.35 -5.10
CA VAL A 107 14.58 -1.56 -5.52
C VAL A 107 15.08 -2.05 -6.88
N ARG A 108 15.77 -1.18 -7.59
CA ARG A 108 16.37 -1.50 -8.90
C ARG A 108 17.89 -1.32 -8.84
N SER A 109 18.59 -2.10 -9.64
CA SER A 109 20.02 -1.88 -9.90
C SER A 109 20.22 -1.18 -11.25
N ALA A 110 21.25 -0.36 -11.33
CA ALA A 110 21.72 0.24 -12.57
C ALA A 110 23.21 0.58 -12.48
N TRP A 111 23.86 0.67 -13.64
CA TRP A 111 25.19 1.25 -13.76
C TRP A 111 25.13 2.70 -14.20
N ALA A 112 25.66 3.62 -13.41
CA ALA A 112 25.88 5.01 -13.79
C ALA A 112 27.37 5.22 -14.11
N GLY A 113 27.74 5.09 -15.36
CA GLY A 113 29.15 5.04 -15.77
C GLY A 113 29.87 3.83 -15.16
N LYS A 114 30.79 4.08 -14.23
CA LYS A 114 31.55 3.04 -13.52
C LYS A 114 30.97 2.68 -12.13
N GLN A 115 29.93 3.38 -11.68
CA GLN A 115 29.35 3.17 -10.36
C GLN A 115 28.10 2.30 -10.45
N PHE A 116 28.07 1.21 -9.68
CA PHE A 116 26.89 0.40 -9.48
C PHE A 116 25.96 1.08 -8.48
N GLN A 117 24.70 1.21 -8.84
CA GLN A 117 23.67 1.82 -8.02
C GLN A 117 22.58 0.78 -7.70
N LEU A 118 22.11 0.80 -6.46
CA LEU A 118 21.00 -0.04 -5.99
C LEU A 118 20.05 0.81 -5.15
N GLY A 119 18.81 0.95 -5.59
CA GLY A 119 17.83 1.74 -4.85
C GLY A 119 16.58 2.09 -5.62
N PHE A 120 16.01 3.25 -5.34
CA PHE A 120 14.75 3.71 -5.92
C PHE A 120 15.00 4.60 -7.14
N SER A 121 14.02 4.64 -8.05
CA SER A 121 14.04 5.61 -9.14
C SER A 121 13.80 7.03 -8.61
N THR A 122 14.37 8.03 -9.28
CA THR A 122 13.97 9.42 -9.07
C THR A 122 12.53 9.62 -9.54
N GLU A 123 11.88 10.64 -9.03
CA GLU A 123 10.52 10.98 -9.48
C GLU A 123 10.53 11.28 -10.98
N LYS A 124 9.56 10.69 -11.70
CA LYS A 124 9.36 10.88 -13.16
C LYS A 124 10.59 10.54 -14.05
N SER A 125 11.54 9.72 -13.54
CA SER A 125 12.74 9.34 -14.28
C SER A 125 13.11 7.88 -14.03
N HIS A 126 13.89 7.28 -14.94
CA HIS A 126 14.47 5.95 -14.79
C HIS A 126 15.83 5.96 -14.07
N ARG A 127 16.35 7.14 -13.71
CA ARG A 127 17.61 7.26 -12.96
C ARG A 127 17.43 6.64 -11.57
N ILE A 128 18.37 5.81 -11.15
CA ILE A 128 18.37 5.18 -9.84
C ILE A 128 19.13 6.06 -8.83
N ILE A 129 18.57 6.24 -7.67
CA ILE A 129 19.25 6.80 -6.50
C ILE A 129 19.87 5.64 -5.74
N ASP A 130 21.19 5.69 -5.56
CA ASP A 130 21.92 4.70 -4.75
C ASP A 130 21.57 4.88 -3.26
N VAL A 131 20.70 4.02 -2.74
CA VAL A 131 20.16 4.17 -1.38
C VAL A 131 21.22 3.82 -0.34
N ARG A 132 21.59 4.82 0.47
CA ARG A 132 22.53 4.72 1.60
C ARG A 132 21.87 5.02 2.95
N GLN A 133 20.63 5.50 2.92
CA GLN A 133 19.79 5.79 4.07
C GLN A 133 18.34 5.61 3.67
N CYS A 134 17.50 5.11 4.57
CA CYS A 134 16.05 5.10 4.36
C CYS A 134 15.33 5.04 5.72
N ASP A 135 14.60 6.09 6.06
CA ASP A 135 13.91 6.22 7.35
C ASP A 135 12.47 5.66 7.33
N VAL A 136 12.02 5.14 6.20
CA VAL A 136 10.70 4.48 6.10
C VAL A 136 10.81 2.95 6.04
N MET A 137 11.90 2.41 5.48
CA MET A 137 12.13 0.97 5.30
C MET A 137 12.41 0.28 6.64
N ALA A 138 11.87 -0.92 6.85
CA ALA A 138 12.21 -1.75 8.00
C ALA A 138 13.72 -2.03 8.05
N PRO A 139 14.34 -2.00 9.24
CA PRO A 139 15.80 -2.17 9.38
C PRO A 139 16.31 -3.47 8.76
N GLU A 140 15.56 -4.56 8.87
CA GLU A 140 15.88 -5.87 8.34
C GLU A 140 16.00 -5.86 6.81
N LEU A 141 15.10 -5.15 6.13
CA LEU A 141 15.17 -4.99 4.67
C LEU A 141 16.33 -4.09 4.27
N PHE A 142 16.55 -3.00 5.03
CA PHE A 142 17.64 -2.08 4.74
C PHE A 142 19.02 -2.75 4.90
N ALA A 143 19.17 -3.60 5.93
CA ALA A 143 20.41 -4.33 6.19
C ALA A 143 20.85 -5.25 5.03
N LEU A 144 19.89 -5.74 4.22
CA LEU A 144 20.18 -6.58 3.07
C LEU A 144 20.67 -5.80 1.83
N LEU A 145 20.48 -4.48 1.75
CA LEU A 145 20.87 -3.72 0.54
C LEU A 145 22.39 -3.73 0.31
N GLY A 146 23.19 -3.67 1.37
CA GLY A 146 24.65 -3.79 1.27
C GLY A 146 25.11 -5.15 0.75
N PRO A 147 24.72 -6.26 1.39
CA PRO A 147 24.95 -7.61 0.89
C PRO A 147 24.45 -7.87 -0.55
N MET A 148 23.24 -7.41 -0.89
CA MET A 148 22.71 -7.52 -2.25
C MET A 148 23.56 -6.78 -3.27
N ARG A 149 24.09 -5.60 -2.91
CA ARG A 149 25.04 -4.88 -3.76
C ARG A 149 26.31 -5.71 -4.01
N ALA A 150 26.92 -6.22 -2.95
CA ALA A 150 28.13 -7.03 -3.06
C ALA A 150 27.91 -8.31 -3.89
N LEU A 151 26.71 -8.88 -3.83
CA LEU A 151 26.30 -10.03 -4.65
C LEU A 151 26.18 -9.66 -6.14
N LEU A 152 25.51 -8.55 -6.47
CA LEU A 152 25.09 -8.21 -7.83
C LEU A 152 26.16 -7.45 -8.62
N GLU A 153 26.87 -6.51 -8.00
CA GLU A 153 27.82 -5.60 -8.65
C GLU A 153 28.86 -6.32 -9.53
N PRO A 154 29.56 -7.40 -9.06
CA PRO A 154 30.56 -8.08 -9.87
C PRO A 154 29.97 -8.97 -10.98
N ARG A 155 28.65 -9.19 -10.99
CA ARG A 155 27.98 -10.18 -11.86
C ARG A 155 27.03 -9.58 -12.88
N LEU A 156 26.58 -8.36 -12.66
CA LEU A 156 25.69 -7.69 -13.61
C LEU A 156 26.49 -6.91 -14.63
N ASN A 157 26.28 -7.21 -15.91
CA ASN A 157 26.82 -6.39 -16.97
C ASN A 157 26.12 -5.00 -16.99
N ARG A 158 26.77 -4.02 -17.60
CA ARG A 158 26.30 -2.61 -17.60
C ARG A 158 24.99 -2.37 -18.30
N ALA A 159 24.59 -3.27 -19.19
CA ALA A 159 23.33 -3.14 -19.93
C ALA A 159 22.13 -3.75 -19.19
N ARG A 160 22.38 -4.59 -18.19
CA ARG A 160 21.32 -5.32 -17.48
C ARG A 160 20.88 -4.60 -16.22
N GLN A 161 19.60 -4.38 -16.10
CA GLN A 161 18.95 -3.93 -14.87
C GLN A 161 18.19 -5.09 -14.26
N VAL A 162 18.33 -5.28 -12.96
CA VAL A 162 17.51 -6.22 -12.19
C VAL A 162 16.64 -5.45 -11.22
N GLN A 163 15.48 -6.00 -10.93
CA GLN A 163 14.63 -5.52 -9.87
C GLN A 163 14.69 -6.50 -8.71
N ILE A 164 14.91 -5.98 -7.52
CA ILE A 164 14.97 -6.76 -6.29
C ILE A 164 13.79 -6.34 -5.42
N LYS A 165 12.94 -7.30 -5.11
CA LYS A 165 11.79 -7.11 -4.24
C LYS A 165 12.05 -7.83 -2.92
N LEU A 166 11.83 -7.11 -1.82
CA LEU A 166 12.02 -7.66 -0.47
C LEU A 166 10.73 -7.48 0.32
N ALA A 167 10.38 -8.50 1.11
CA ALA A 167 9.26 -8.42 2.03
C ALA A 167 9.58 -9.13 3.34
N MET A 168 9.02 -8.61 4.45
CA MET A 168 9.01 -9.28 5.75
C MET A 168 7.88 -10.32 5.75
N VAL A 169 8.22 -11.53 6.09
CA VAL A 169 7.30 -12.66 6.27
C VAL A 169 7.51 -13.26 7.65
N ASP A 170 6.71 -14.25 8.06
CA ASP A 170 6.80 -14.80 9.42
C ASP A 170 8.17 -15.44 9.71
N GLN A 171 8.82 -16.02 8.71
CA GLN A 171 10.13 -16.69 8.82
C GLN A 171 11.33 -15.76 8.62
N GLY A 172 11.11 -14.46 8.38
CA GLY A 172 12.20 -13.49 8.18
C GLY A 172 12.02 -12.65 6.90
N VAL A 173 13.07 -12.52 6.11
CA VAL A 173 13.00 -11.74 4.86
C VAL A 173 12.94 -12.69 3.67
N GLU A 174 11.98 -12.45 2.78
CA GLU A 174 12.02 -13.01 1.45
C GLU A 174 12.61 -12.03 0.44
N VAL A 175 13.26 -12.57 -0.57
CA VAL A 175 13.86 -11.84 -1.68
C VAL A 175 13.38 -12.44 -3.00
N LEU A 176 12.89 -11.60 -3.90
CA LEU A 176 12.64 -11.95 -5.30
C LEU A 176 13.55 -11.11 -6.19
N ILE A 177 14.32 -11.76 -7.05
CA ILE A 177 15.18 -11.09 -8.05
C ILE A 177 14.54 -11.32 -9.42
N GLU A 178 14.17 -10.24 -10.09
CA GLU A 178 13.59 -10.27 -11.44
C GLU A 178 14.63 -9.88 -12.50
N ASN A 179 14.52 -10.47 -13.68
CA ASN A 179 15.38 -10.24 -14.83
C ASN A 179 16.86 -10.66 -14.63
N TRP A 180 17.13 -11.61 -13.75
CA TRP A 180 18.43 -12.24 -13.61
C TRP A 180 18.32 -13.75 -13.91
N ILE A 181 19.10 -14.21 -14.89
CA ILE A 181 19.17 -15.61 -15.28
C ILE A 181 20.38 -16.25 -14.59
N ALA A 182 20.10 -17.28 -13.80
CA ALA A 182 21.11 -18.07 -13.11
C ALA A 182 21.26 -19.43 -13.81
N ASN A 183 22.19 -19.54 -14.78
CA ASN A 183 22.30 -20.74 -15.64
C ASN A 183 23.57 -21.55 -15.39
N ASP A 184 24.42 -21.14 -14.45
CA ASP A 184 25.65 -21.87 -14.12
C ASP A 184 25.68 -22.29 -12.65
N LEU A 185 26.45 -23.33 -12.37
CA LEU A 185 26.56 -23.91 -11.03
C LEU A 185 27.11 -22.91 -10.01
N ASP A 186 28.13 -22.13 -10.41
CA ASP A 186 28.77 -21.16 -9.51
C ASP A 186 27.77 -20.09 -9.03
N THR A 187 26.89 -19.63 -9.92
CA THR A 187 25.79 -18.69 -9.57
C THR A 187 24.78 -19.35 -8.63
N HIS A 188 24.44 -20.64 -8.84
CA HIS A 188 23.54 -21.37 -7.97
C HIS A 188 24.10 -21.58 -6.57
N GLU A 189 25.39 -21.99 -6.47
CA GLU A 189 26.06 -22.14 -5.17
C GLU A 189 26.11 -20.81 -4.42
N LEU A 190 26.49 -19.74 -5.11
CA LEU A 190 26.55 -18.41 -4.55
C LEU A 190 25.22 -17.92 -4.02
N LEU A 191 24.12 -18.09 -4.77
CA LEU A 191 22.77 -17.69 -4.34
C LEU A 191 22.31 -18.50 -3.13
N SER A 192 22.61 -19.80 -3.12
CA SER A 192 22.32 -20.70 -1.99
C SER A 192 23.08 -20.25 -0.73
N ASP A 193 24.39 -19.98 -0.87
CA ASP A 193 25.22 -19.50 0.25
C ASP A 193 24.80 -18.12 0.74
N PHE A 194 24.43 -17.24 -0.19
CA PHE A 194 23.88 -15.94 0.17
C PHE A 194 22.59 -16.07 0.98
N ALA A 195 21.65 -16.91 0.52
CA ALA A 195 20.38 -17.12 1.20
C ALA A 195 20.57 -17.69 2.62
N LYS A 196 21.45 -18.70 2.76
CA LYS A 196 21.81 -19.30 4.05
C LYS A 196 22.51 -18.30 4.98
N LYS A 197 23.53 -17.58 4.47
CA LYS A 197 24.30 -16.62 5.24
C LYS A 197 23.46 -15.49 5.83
N HIS A 198 22.42 -15.06 5.09
CA HIS A 198 21.53 -13.98 5.49
C HIS A 198 20.22 -14.45 6.09
N ASN A 199 20.07 -15.76 6.37
CA ASN A 199 18.88 -16.39 6.95
C ASN A 199 17.60 -15.94 6.21
N LEU A 200 17.63 -15.99 4.87
CA LEU A 200 16.46 -15.64 4.10
C LEU A 200 15.35 -16.67 4.30
N ALA A 201 14.12 -16.22 4.49
CA ALA A 201 12.94 -17.08 4.49
C ALA A 201 12.74 -17.74 3.13
N ARG A 202 12.97 -16.95 2.07
CA ARG A 202 12.91 -17.43 0.69
C ARG A 202 13.77 -16.54 -0.21
N LEU A 203 14.42 -17.15 -1.19
CA LEU A 203 14.98 -16.49 -2.37
C LEU A 203 14.30 -17.04 -3.61
N SER A 204 13.67 -16.18 -4.39
CA SER A 204 13.01 -16.54 -5.65
C SER A 204 13.66 -15.81 -6.82
N LEU A 205 13.62 -16.42 -7.98
CA LEU A 205 14.06 -15.84 -9.25
C LEU A 205 12.85 -15.72 -10.18
N ASP A 206 12.78 -14.62 -10.94
CA ASP A 206 11.85 -14.46 -12.06
C ASP A 206 12.63 -14.12 -13.33
N GLU A 207 12.71 -15.08 -14.22
CA GLU A 207 13.40 -14.98 -15.51
C GLU A 207 12.46 -14.49 -16.63
N GLY A 208 11.23 -14.07 -16.28
CA GLY A 208 10.20 -13.61 -17.21
C GLY A 208 9.00 -14.55 -17.37
N TYR A 209 8.98 -15.66 -16.63
CA TYR A 209 7.90 -16.66 -16.64
C TYR A 209 7.11 -16.72 -15.34
N GLY A 210 7.36 -15.76 -14.44
CA GLY A 210 6.85 -15.71 -13.07
C GLY A 210 7.88 -16.19 -12.04
N PRO A 211 7.69 -15.79 -10.77
CA PRO A 211 8.63 -16.09 -9.71
C PRO A 211 8.65 -17.59 -9.36
N VAL A 212 9.85 -18.16 -9.31
CA VAL A 212 10.09 -19.55 -8.88
C VAL A 212 10.98 -19.53 -7.64
N PRO A 213 10.60 -20.20 -6.52
CA PRO A 213 11.47 -20.36 -5.37
C PRO A 213 12.76 -21.09 -5.75
N PHE A 214 13.89 -20.47 -5.47
CA PHE A 214 15.21 -21.05 -5.63
C PHE A 214 15.72 -21.67 -4.30
N TYR A 215 15.43 -20.97 -3.20
CA TYR A 215 15.75 -21.39 -1.83
C TYR A 215 14.54 -21.11 -0.94
N GLU A 216 14.01 -22.14 -0.30
CA GLU A 216 12.89 -22.07 0.64
C GLU A 216 13.03 -23.25 1.62
N PRO A 217 13.72 -23.06 2.76
CA PRO A 217 14.01 -24.16 3.70
C PRO A 217 12.75 -24.67 4.42
N GLU A 218 11.74 -23.82 4.56
CA GLU A 218 10.43 -24.14 5.11
C GLU A 218 9.33 -23.33 4.42
N PRO A 219 8.06 -23.77 4.44
CA PRO A 219 6.96 -23.04 3.81
C PRO A 219 6.82 -21.63 4.35
N VAL A 220 6.83 -20.64 3.47
CA VAL A 220 6.73 -19.24 3.85
C VAL A 220 5.30 -18.85 4.12
N THR A 221 5.06 -18.18 5.25
CA THR A 221 3.75 -17.71 5.68
C THR A 221 3.77 -16.23 6.06
N VAL A 222 2.57 -15.65 6.11
CA VAL A 222 2.28 -14.36 6.73
C VAL A 222 1.11 -14.54 7.70
N THR A 223 1.19 -13.91 8.85
CA THR A 223 0.11 -13.99 9.85
C THR A 223 -0.92 -12.92 9.59
N LEU A 224 -2.14 -13.32 9.21
CA LEU A 224 -3.30 -12.45 8.98
C LEU A 224 -4.40 -12.81 10.00
N GLY A 225 -4.83 -11.83 10.79
CA GLY A 225 -5.85 -12.05 11.84
C GLY A 225 -5.50 -13.17 12.83
N GLY A 226 -4.22 -13.37 13.12
CA GLY A 226 -3.72 -14.43 14.00
C GLY A 226 -3.67 -15.82 13.35
N VAL A 227 -3.80 -15.91 12.03
CA VAL A 227 -3.73 -17.18 11.28
C VAL A 227 -2.57 -17.13 10.31
N ALA A 228 -1.70 -18.15 10.33
CA ALA A 228 -0.64 -18.31 9.35
C ALA A 228 -1.21 -18.68 7.96
N VAL A 229 -0.94 -17.86 6.96
CA VAL A 229 -1.40 -18.02 5.58
C VAL A 229 -0.20 -18.27 4.69
N GLY A 230 -0.24 -19.29 3.84
CA GLY A 230 0.80 -19.54 2.85
C GLY A 230 1.00 -18.31 1.95
N TYR A 231 2.25 -17.86 1.81
CA TYR A 231 2.57 -16.63 1.12
C TYR A 231 3.30 -16.90 -0.20
N GLN A 232 2.73 -16.40 -1.27
CA GLN A 232 3.32 -16.48 -2.61
C GLN A 232 4.57 -15.59 -2.71
N PRO A 233 5.53 -15.93 -3.60
CA PRO A 233 6.68 -15.07 -3.81
C PRO A 233 6.25 -13.63 -4.13
N TYR A 234 6.55 -12.72 -3.22
CA TYR A 234 6.19 -11.30 -3.26
C TYR A 234 4.68 -11.03 -3.48
N GLY A 235 3.81 -11.86 -2.89
CA GLY A 235 2.37 -11.65 -2.86
C GLY A 235 1.98 -10.28 -2.30
N PHE A 236 0.70 -9.91 -2.37
CA PHE A 236 0.27 -8.64 -1.81
C PHE A 236 0.29 -8.67 -0.28
N LEU A 237 0.81 -7.60 0.32
CA LEU A 237 0.72 -7.26 1.75
C LEU A 237 0.52 -5.76 1.90
N GLN A 238 -0.18 -5.32 2.93
CA GLN A 238 -0.21 -3.93 3.33
C GLN A 238 1.22 -3.44 3.66
N ALA A 239 1.51 -2.17 3.41
CA ALA A 239 2.88 -1.65 3.45
C ALA A 239 3.53 -1.73 4.84
N THR A 240 2.72 -1.63 5.89
CA THR A 240 3.15 -1.70 7.29
C THR A 240 2.19 -2.55 8.11
N VAL A 241 2.66 -3.16 9.20
CA VAL A 241 1.83 -3.97 10.11
C VAL A 241 0.83 -3.10 10.87
N ASP A 242 1.26 -1.93 11.33
CA ASP A 242 0.42 -0.98 12.06
C ASP A 242 -0.67 -0.36 11.16
N GLY A 243 -0.33 -0.06 9.89
CA GLY A 243 -1.31 0.40 8.89
C GLY A 243 -2.36 -0.68 8.58
N GLU A 244 -1.94 -1.95 8.43
CA GLU A 244 -2.87 -3.08 8.30
C GLU A 244 -3.80 -3.18 9.51
N ALA A 245 -3.23 -3.08 10.72
CA ALA A 245 -4.02 -3.12 11.96
C ALA A 245 -5.02 -1.95 12.03
N ALA A 246 -4.66 -0.75 11.58
CA ALA A 246 -5.55 0.40 11.53
C ALA A 246 -6.73 0.17 10.56
N LEU A 247 -6.46 -0.34 9.34
CA LEU A 247 -7.50 -0.70 8.38
C LEU A 247 -8.43 -1.79 8.91
N VAL A 248 -7.86 -2.86 9.49
CA VAL A 248 -8.61 -3.97 10.09
C VAL A 248 -9.49 -3.49 11.25
N ASN A 249 -8.98 -2.59 12.11
CA ASN A 249 -9.73 -2.06 13.24
C ASN A 249 -10.92 -1.20 12.77
N ALA A 250 -10.75 -0.39 11.71
CA ALA A 250 -11.85 0.35 11.10
C ALA A 250 -12.93 -0.60 10.55
N VAL A 251 -12.53 -1.64 9.80
CA VAL A 251 -13.46 -2.66 9.28
C VAL A 251 -14.18 -3.38 10.42
N LYS A 252 -13.47 -3.76 11.52
CA LYS A 252 -14.10 -4.38 12.70
C LYS A 252 -15.17 -3.50 13.34
N GLN A 253 -14.93 -2.19 13.45
CA GLN A 253 -15.91 -1.24 13.98
C GLN A 253 -17.15 -1.16 13.11
N ILE A 254 -17.00 -1.19 11.78
CA ILE A 254 -18.11 -1.16 10.82
C ILE A 254 -18.93 -2.46 10.88
N VAL A 255 -18.24 -3.59 10.89
CA VAL A 255 -18.87 -4.91 10.95
C VAL A 255 -19.64 -5.13 12.27
N GLY A 256 -19.14 -4.59 13.38
CA GLY A 256 -19.79 -4.68 14.69
C GLY A 256 -20.15 -6.11 15.09
N SER A 257 -21.46 -6.37 15.30
CA SER A 257 -21.99 -7.68 15.68
C SER A 257 -22.47 -8.53 14.49
N ASP A 258 -22.37 -8.05 13.26
CA ASP A 258 -22.82 -8.77 12.06
C ASP A 258 -22.10 -10.10 11.90
N THR A 259 -22.83 -11.12 11.50
CA THR A 259 -22.36 -12.52 11.47
C THR A 259 -22.27 -13.12 10.08
N ILE A 260 -22.92 -12.51 9.08
CA ILE A 260 -22.93 -12.97 7.69
C ILE A 260 -22.37 -11.85 6.80
N ILE A 261 -21.14 -12.01 6.33
CA ILE A 261 -20.34 -10.95 5.73
C ILE A 261 -19.80 -11.40 4.39
N ALA A 262 -19.71 -10.48 3.42
CA ALA A 262 -18.89 -10.68 2.23
C ALA A 262 -17.59 -9.86 2.35
N ASP A 263 -16.45 -10.47 2.01
CA ASP A 263 -15.14 -9.82 1.81
C ASP A 263 -14.82 -9.94 0.31
N LEU A 264 -14.88 -8.84 -0.40
CA LEU A 264 -14.73 -8.77 -1.85
C LEU A 264 -13.40 -8.13 -2.22
N PHE A 265 -12.68 -8.74 -3.16
CA PHE A 265 -11.27 -8.50 -3.43
C PHE A 265 -10.41 -8.93 -2.23
N ALA A 266 -10.71 -10.11 -1.69
CA ALA A 266 -10.25 -10.55 -0.37
C ALA A 266 -8.73 -10.81 -0.29
N GLY A 267 -8.03 -10.95 -1.43
CA GLY A 267 -6.62 -11.33 -1.47
C GLY A 267 -6.38 -12.63 -0.70
N SER A 268 -5.31 -12.68 0.07
CA SER A 268 -5.00 -13.79 0.97
C SER A 268 -5.79 -13.78 2.28
N GLY A 269 -6.77 -12.86 2.43
CA GLY A 269 -7.72 -12.84 3.54
C GLY A 269 -7.41 -11.89 4.68
N THR A 270 -6.77 -10.76 4.41
CA THR A 270 -6.47 -9.74 5.45
C THR A 270 -7.70 -9.40 6.29
N PHE A 271 -8.84 -9.11 5.66
CA PHE A 271 -10.07 -8.80 6.39
C PHE A 271 -10.84 -10.06 6.77
N ALA A 272 -11.07 -11.00 5.84
CA ALA A 272 -11.81 -12.22 6.11
C ALA A 272 -11.28 -12.99 7.32
N LEU A 273 -9.96 -13.16 7.44
CA LEU A 273 -9.34 -13.81 8.58
C LEU A 273 -9.39 -12.94 9.85
N SER A 274 -9.22 -11.64 9.75
CA SER A 274 -9.19 -10.75 10.91
C SER A 274 -10.56 -10.59 11.60
N ILE A 275 -11.65 -10.70 10.83
CA ILE A 275 -13.02 -10.57 11.34
C ILE A 275 -13.74 -11.92 11.46
N GLY A 276 -13.19 -13.01 10.94
CA GLY A 276 -13.87 -14.28 10.72
C GLY A 276 -14.18 -15.12 11.95
N ALA A 277 -13.69 -14.76 13.15
CA ALA A 277 -13.97 -15.51 14.37
C ALA A 277 -15.47 -15.45 14.72
N GLY A 278 -16.13 -16.62 14.75
CA GLY A 278 -17.56 -16.73 15.06
C GLY A 278 -18.53 -16.23 13.97
N ARG A 279 -18.02 -15.97 12.75
CA ARG A 279 -18.80 -15.43 11.64
C ARG A 279 -18.77 -16.34 10.42
N LYS A 280 -19.77 -16.19 9.55
CA LYS A 280 -19.83 -16.81 8.21
C LYS A 280 -19.39 -15.78 7.18
N ILE A 281 -18.30 -16.04 6.47
CA ILE A 281 -17.74 -15.10 5.50
C ILE A 281 -17.71 -15.75 4.12
N TYR A 282 -18.25 -15.04 3.16
CA TYR A 282 -17.96 -15.24 1.75
C TYR A 282 -16.74 -14.37 1.38
N ALA A 283 -15.75 -14.93 0.70
CA ALA A 283 -14.58 -14.20 0.24
C ALA A 283 -14.40 -14.39 -1.27
N GLY A 284 -14.52 -13.32 -2.04
CA GLY A 284 -14.34 -13.33 -3.51
C GLY A 284 -12.98 -12.77 -3.91
N GLU A 285 -12.17 -13.54 -4.67
CA GLU A 285 -10.82 -13.15 -5.09
C GLU A 285 -10.52 -13.67 -6.50
N ALA A 286 -9.91 -12.81 -7.32
CA ALA A 286 -9.52 -13.13 -8.70
C ALA A 286 -8.17 -13.85 -8.80
N ASP A 287 -7.25 -13.66 -7.86
CA ASP A 287 -6.01 -14.41 -7.79
C ASP A 287 -6.29 -15.81 -7.23
N LEU A 288 -6.11 -16.82 -8.09
CA LEU A 288 -6.37 -18.22 -7.73
C LEU A 288 -5.54 -18.65 -6.53
N GLN A 289 -4.28 -18.25 -6.50
CA GLN A 289 -3.35 -18.70 -5.47
C GLN A 289 -3.66 -18.02 -4.12
N ALA A 290 -3.98 -16.75 -4.12
CA ALA A 290 -4.43 -16.03 -2.92
C ALA A 290 -5.72 -16.66 -2.37
N SER A 291 -6.69 -16.96 -3.25
CA SER A 291 -7.93 -17.65 -2.89
C SER A 291 -7.69 -19.03 -2.28
N LEU A 292 -6.77 -19.83 -2.88
CA LEU A 292 -6.40 -21.15 -2.35
C LEU A 292 -5.68 -21.05 -1.00
N ALA A 293 -4.79 -20.06 -0.82
CA ALA A 293 -4.09 -19.82 0.44
C ALA A 293 -5.08 -19.45 1.55
N LEU A 294 -6.03 -18.54 1.26
CA LEU A 294 -7.12 -18.19 2.18
C LEU A 294 -7.98 -19.41 2.55
N LYS A 295 -8.40 -20.21 1.57
CA LYS A 295 -9.20 -21.41 1.81
C LYS A 295 -8.47 -22.40 2.72
N ALA A 296 -7.20 -22.63 2.49
CA ALA A 296 -6.37 -23.52 3.31
C ALA A 296 -6.21 -22.98 4.73
N ALA A 297 -5.96 -21.67 4.89
CA ALA A 297 -5.83 -21.02 6.19
C ALA A 297 -7.14 -21.04 6.99
N ALA A 298 -8.28 -20.78 6.34
CA ALA A 298 -9.60 -20.88 6.93
C ALA A 298 -9.88 -22.29 7.48
N GLY A 299 -9.60 -23.33 6.67
CA GLY A 299 -9.78 -24.72 7.09
C GLY A 299 -8.92 -25.09 8.30
N ARG A 300 -7.63 -24.71 8.32
CA ARG A 300 -6.73 -24.99 9.45
C ARG A 300 -7.14 -24.27 10.74
N SER A 301 -7.69 -23.06 10.62
CA SER A 301 -8.08 -22.24 11.78
C SER A 301 -9.51 -22.48 12.26
N GLY A 302 -10.27 -23.38 11.63
CA GLY A 302 -11.68 -23.65 11.96
C GLY A 302 -12.62 -22.46 11.69
N ARG A 303 -12.20 -21.49 10.85
CA ARG A 303 -13.03 -20.34 10.49
C ARG A 303 -14.00 -20.70 9.36
N THR A 304 -15.24 -20.26 9.48
CA THR A 304 -16.28 -20.52 8.48
C THR A 304 -16.16 -19.47 7.36
N ILE A 305 -15.17 -19.66 6.49
CA ILE A 305 -14.91 -18.78 5.33
C ILE A 305 -15.07 -19.61 4.06
N PHE A 306 -15.95 -19.19 3.18
CA PHE A 306 -16.09 -19.73 1.83
C PHE A 306 -15.34 -18.84 0.85
N ALA A 307 -14.14 -19.27 0.42
CA ALA A 307 -13.34 -18.58 -0.57
C ALA A 307 -13.70 -19.06 -1.98
N GLU A 308 -14.11 -18.13 -2.84
CA GLU A 308 -14.41 -18.34 -4.26
C GLU A 308 -13.37 -17.66 -5.14
N HIS A 309 -12.79 -18.38 -6.09
CA HIS A 309 -12.02 -17.80 -7.19
C HIS A 309 -12.99 -17.10 -8.15
N ARG A 310 -13.08 -15.77 -8.06
CA ARG A 310 -14.06 -14.97 -8.82
C ARG A 310 -13.49 -13.61 -9.21
N ASP A 311 -13.42 -13.36 -10.49
CA ASP A 311 -13.08 -12.03 -11.03
C ASP A 311 -14.30 -11.09 -10.88
N LEU A 312 -14.26 -10.22 -9.88
CA LEU A 312 -15.35 -9.30 -9.54
C LEU A 312 -15.50 -8.12 -10.51
N PHE A 313 -14.52 -7.88 -11.38
CA PHE A 313 -14.67 -6.93 -12.48
C PHE A 313 -15.54 -7.50 -13.61
N ARG A 314 -15.40 -8.80 -13.89
CA ARG A 314 -16.13 -9.49 -14.94
C ARG A 314 -17.44 -10.12 -14.46
N ARG A 315 -17.46 -10.60 -13.23
CA ARG A 315 -18.58 -11.28 -12.59
C ARG A 315 -18.83 -10.72 -11.19
N PRO A 316 -19.26 -9.45 -11.04
CA PRO A 316 -19.62 -8.92 -9.73
C PRO A 316 -20.72 -9.76 -9.08
N LEU A 317 -20.83 -9.73 -7.75
CA LEU A 317 -21.98 -10.30 -7.07
C LEU A 317 -23.25 -9.53 -7.45
N THR A 318 -24.28 -10.25 -7.85
CA THR A 318 -25.59 -9.63 -8.17
C THR A 318 -26.29 -9.12 -6.91
N PRO A 319 -27.30 -8.23 -7.03
CA PRO A 319 -28.07 -7.78 -5.87
C PRO A 319 -28.67 -8.94 -5.07
N GLU A 320 -29.14 -10.02 -5.73
CA GLU A 320 -29.71 -11.21 -5.08
C GLU A 320 -28.64 -11.97 -4.28
N GLU A 321 -27.41 -12.06 -4.78
CA GLU A 321 -26.28 -12.64 -4.05
C GLU A 321 -25.90 -11.77 -2.85
N LEU A 322 -25.83 -10.44 -3.06
CA LEU A 322 -25.45 -9.45 -2.05
C LEU A 322 -26.46 -9.37 -0.89
N ASN A 323 -27.74 -9.52 -1.17
CA ASN A 323 -28.82 -9.43 -0.17
C ASN A 323 -28.77 -10.54 0.90
N LYS A 324 -27.86 -11.51 0.75
CA LYS A 324 -27.59 -12.54 1.77
C LYS A 324 -26.66 -12.05 2.88
N PHE A 325 -25.99 -10.92 2.70
CA PHE A 325 -24.99 -10.39 3.62
C PHE A 325 -25.53 -9.17 4.40
N GLN A 326 -25.15 -9.09 5.67
CA GLN A 326 -25.45 -7.95 6.53
C GLN A 326 -24.47 -6.80 6.27
N THR A 327 -23.20 -7.14 6.12
CA THR A 327 -22.14 -6.19 5.77
C THR A 327 -21.31 -6.72 4.59
N VAL A 328 -20.88 -5.81 3.71
CA VAL A 328 -19.93 -6.08 2.64
C VAL A 328 -18.65 -5.27 2.89
N VAL A 329 -17.51 -5.95 2.91
CA VAL A 329 -16.17 -5.35 2.90
C VAL A 329 -15.69 -5.32 1.46
N LEU A 330 -15.11 -4.20 1.02
CA LEU A 330 -14.50 -4.01 -0.29
C LEU A 330 -13.05 -3.55 -0.10
N ASP A 331 -12.08 -4.20 -0.75
CA ASP A 331 -10.69 -3.72 -0.85
C ASP A 331 -10.18 -3.85 -2.30
N PRO A 332 -10.75 -3.08 -3.24
CA PRO A 332 -10.41 -3.19 -4.64
C PRO A 332 -9.03 -2.58 -4.96
N PRO A 333 -8.43 -2.94 -6.10
CA PRO A 333 -7.25 -2.26 -6.61
C PRO A 333 -7.50 -0.77 -6.90
N ARG A 334 -6.44 -0.02 -7.23
CA ARG A 334 -6.45 1.46 -7.44
C ARG A 334 -7.53 1.96 -8.40
N ALA A 335 -8.05 1.13 -9.29
CA ALA A 335 -9.13 1.48 -10.21
C ALA A 335 -10.50 1.66 -9.52
N GLY A 336 -10.64 1.16 -8.29
CA GLY A 336 -11.92 1.08 -7.56
C GLY A 336 -12.75 -0.13 -7.98
N ALA A 337 -14.00 -0.18 -7.58
CA ALA A 337 -14.91 -1.32 -7.76
C ALA A 337 -16.19 -0.95 -8.52
N LYS A 338 -16.09 -0.18 -9.60
CA LYS A 338 -17.24 0.42 -10.31
C LYS A 338 -18.37 -0.60 -10.57
N GLU A 339 -18.03 -1.78 -11.10
CA GLU A 339 -18.99 -2.82 -11.48
C GLU A 339 -19.68 -3.41 -10.24
N GLN A 340 -18.92 -3.69 -9.18
CA GLN A 340 -19.45 -4.23 -7.93
C GLN A 340 -20.26 -3.20 -7.16
N VAL A 341 -19.83 -1.94 -7.17
CA VAL A 341 -20.54 -0.81 -6.54
C VAL A 341 -21.89 -0.56 -7.19
N ALA A 342 -22.01 -0.73 -8.51
CA ALA A 342 -23.29 -0.64 -9.21
C ALA A 342 -24.28 -1.73 -8.71
N GLN A 343 -23.81 -2.94 -8.44
CA GLN A 343 -24.64 -4.02 -7.88
C GLN A 343 -25.00 -3.74 -6.40
N LEU A 344 -24.05 -3.21 -5.61
CA LEU A 344 -24.32 -2.79 -4.23
C LEU A 344 -25.37 -1.67 -4.17
N ALA A 345 -25.31 -0.71 -5.07
CA ALA A 345 -26.30 0.37 -5.18
C ALA A 345 -27.72 -0.17 -5.39
N ALA A 346 -27.87 -1.28 -6.12
CA ALA A 346 -29.14 -1.94 -6.39
C ALA A 346 -29.55 -3.00 -5.34
N SER A 347 -28.66 -3.32 -4.39
CA SER A 347 -28.89 -4.34 -3.35
C SER A 347 -29.57 -3.75 -2.10
N ASN A 348 -29.88 -4.59 -1.11
CA ASN A 348 -30.40 -4.21 0.21
C ASN A 348 -29.34 -4.34 1.33
N VAL A 349 -28.06 -4.40 1.01
CA VAL A 349 -26.98 -4.47 2.02
C VAL A 349 -27.04 -3.25 2.93
N ALA A 350 -27.09 -3.47 4.24
CA ALA A 350 -27.24 -2.38 5.20
C ALA A 350 -25.94 -1.61 5.43
N ASN A 351 -24.79 -2.31 5.49
CA ASN A 351 -23.50 -1.74 5.82
C ASN A 351 -22.44 -2.10 4.77
N ILE A 352 -21.59 -1.13 4.41
CA ILE A 352 -20.45 -1.34 3.53
C ILE A 352 -19.19 -0.74 4.19
N ALA A 353 -18.16 -1.55 4.34
CA ALA A 353 -16.81 -1.12 4.70
C ALA A 353 -15.97 -1.06 3.42
N TYR A 354 -15.70 0.13 2.91
CA TYR A 354 -14.95 0.33 1.68
C TYR A 354 -13.52 0.77 1.98
N VAL A 355 -12.57 -0.14 1.83
CA VAL A 355 -11.12 0.13 1.92
C VAL A 355 -10.63 0.61 0.55
N SER A 356 -9.76 1.61 0.49
CA SER A 356 -9.27 2.14 -0.78
C SER A 356 -7.88 2.77 -0.64
N CYS A 357 -7.02 2.52 -1.63
CA CYS A 357 -5.71 3.15 -1.78
C CYS A 357 -5.72 4.35 -2.76
N ASN A 358 -6.92 4.79 -3.20
CA ASN A 358 -7.04 5.90 -4.14
C ASN A 358 -8.28 6.75 -3.85
N PRO A 359 -8.12 7.94 -3.24
CA PRO A 359 -9.24 8.82 -2.92
C PRO A 359 -10.12 9.19 -4.12
N ALA A 360 -9.56 9.28 -5.33
CA ALA A 360 -10.34 9.67 -6.51
C ALA A 360 -11.28 8.57 -7.00
N SER A 361 -10.82 7.30 -7.07
CA SER A 361 -11.71 6.17 -7.39
C SER A 361 -12.71 5.91 -6.29
N PHE A 362 -12.30 6.04 -5.02
CA PHE A 362 -13.20 5.97 -3.87
C PHE A 362 -14.32 7.00 -3.96
N ALA A 363 -14.01 8.28 -4.23
CA ALA A 363 -15.00 9.34 -4.32
C ALA A 363 -16.01 9.12 -5.46
N ARG A 364 -15.54 8.63 -6.61
CA ARG A 364 -16.43 8.24 -7.74
C ARG A 364 -17.40 7.14 -7.32
N ASP A 365 -16.90 6.10 -6.68
CA ASP A 365 -17.69 4.95 -6.24
C ASP A 365 -18.64 5.34 -5.09
N ALA A 366 -18.18 6.19 -4.16
CA ALA A 366 -18.98 6.80 -3.10
C ALA A 366 -20.18 7.59 -3.65
N LYS A 367 -19.98 8.36 -4.74
CA LYS A 367 -21.08 9.07 -5.41
C LYS A 367 -22.17 8.12 -5.87
N THR A 368 -21.80 6.97 -6.42
CA THR A 368 -22.78 5.95 -6.87
C THR A 368 -23.58 5.39 -5.69
N LEU A 369 -22.90 5.05 -4.58
CA LEU A 369 -23.57 4.55 -3.36
C LEU A 369 -24.52 5.59 -2.75
N VAL A 370 -24.05 6.85 -2.61
CA VAL A 370 -24.85 7.93 -2.04
C VAL A 370 -26.07 8.25 -2.91
N SER A 371 -25.90 8.23 -4.23
CA SER A 371 -27.03 8.40 -5.16
C SER A 371 -28.08 7.30 -5.07
N ALA A 372 -27.71 6.13 -4.53
CA ALA A 372 -28.61 5.01 -4.26
C ALA A 372 -29.17 4.98 -2.82
N GLY A 373 -28.96 6.04 -2.04
CA GLY A 373 -29.53 6.21 -0.71
C GLY A 373 -28.62 5.81 0.47
N TYR A 374 -27.38 5.41 0.21
CA TYR A 374 -26.41 5.25 1.30
C TYR A 374 -25.92 6.61 1.82
N ARG A 375 -25.51 6.64 3.08
CA ARG A 375 -24.83 7.77 3.70
C ARG A 375 -23.40 7.37 4.04
N LEU A 376 -22.43 8.21 3.73
CA LEU A 376 -21.04 8.04 4.17
C LEU A 376 -20.94 8.52 5.62
N GLN A 377 -21.01 7.59 6.56
CA GLN A 377 -21.08 7.87 7.99
C GLN A 377 -19.72 8.34 8.53
N ARG A 378 -18.66 7.58 8.21
CA ARG A 378 -17.31 7.79 8.76
C ARG A 378 -16.24 7.47 7.73
N ILE A 379 -15.11 8.13 7.88
CA ILE A 379 -13.89 7.85 7.13
C ILE A 379 -12.73 7.70 8.12
N TRP A 380 -11.92 6.66 7.96
CA TRP A 380 -10.64 6.45 8.64
C TRP A 380 -9.50 6.64 7.64
N PRO A 381 -8.83 7.81 7.61
CA PRO A 381 -7.66 8.01 6.75
C PRO A 381 -6.44 7.30 7.34
N VAL A 382 -5.65 6.62 6.52
CA VAL A 382 -4.48 5.84 6.94
C VAL A 382 -3.26 6.18 6.09
N GLY A 383 -2.24 6.74 6.72
CA GLY A 383 -0.96 7.12 6.14
C GLY A 383 0.11 6.04 6.32
N GLN A 384 -0.11 4.83 5.77
CA GLN A 384 0.90 3.75 5.85
C GLN A 384 2.12 3.97 4.95
N PHE A 385 2.07 4.94 4.04
CA PHE A 385 3.18 5.36 3.20
C PHE A 385 3.72 6.71 3.69
N ARG A 386 4.31 6.73 4.89
CA ARG A 386 4.82 7.96 5.49
C ARG A 386 5.66 8.78 4.50
N TRP A 387 5.42 10.09 4.43
CA TRP A 387 6.03 11.06 3.51
C TRP A 387 5.75 10.85 2.02
N SER A 388 4.90 9.91 1.66
CA SER A 388 4.41 9.76 0.29
C SER A 388 3.06 10.43 0.11
N THR A 389 2.73 10.74 -1.14
CA THR A 389 1.39 11.23 -1.52
C THR A 389 0.35 10.10 -1.66
N HIS A 390 0.73 8.84 -1.43
CA HIS A 390 -0.18 7.70 -1.39
C HIS A 390 -0.93 7.63 -0.06
N ILE A 391 -2.24 7.45 -0.13
CA ILE A 391 -3.13 7.44 1.03
C ILE A 391 -4.02 6.22 0.95
N GLU A 392 -4.21 5.56 2.08
CA GLU A 392 -5.23 4.56 2.30
C GLU A 392 -6.37 5.15 3.11
N LEU A 393 -7.56 4.59 2.97
CA LEU A 393 -8.72 4.99 3.77
C LEU A 393 -9.71 3.84 3.92
N VAL A 394 -10.55 3.91 4.93
CA VAL A 394 -11.76 3.09 5.05
C VAL A 394 -12.96 4.01 5.13
N GLY A 395 -13.96 3.81 4.28
CA GLY A 395 -15.25 4.51 4.33
C GLY A 395 -16.36 3.58 4.83
N HIS A 396 -17.17 4.05 5.77
CA HIS A 396 -18.38 3.38 6.24
C HIS A 396 -19.60 3.95 5.55
N PHE A 397 -20.27 3.14 4.74
CA PHE A 397 -21.56 3.50 4.18
C PHE A 397 -22.67 2.68 4.85
N SER A 398 -23.78 3.35 5.19
CA SER A 398 -24.98 2.68 5.70
C SER A 398 -26.26 3.32 5.15
N ARG A 399 -27.38 2.58 5.21
CA ARG A 399 -28.71 3.06 4.87
C ARG A 399 -29.76 2.49 5.81
#